data_6f2984585205f82d01c9a76368f83fca
#
_entry.id   6f2984585205f82d01c9a76368f83fca
#
_cell.length_a   1.000
_cell.length_b   1.000
_cell.length_c   1.000
_cell.angle_alpha   90.00
_cell.angle_beta   90.00
_cell.angle_gamma   90.00
#
_symmetry.space_group_name_H-M   'P 1'
#
loop_
_entity.id
_entity.type
_entity.pdbx_description
1 polymer ?
#
loop_
_entity_poly.entity_id
_entity_poly.type
_entity_poly.pdbx_seq_one_letter_code
_entity_poly.pdbx_strand_id
1 'polypeptide(L)'
;MPVRILSIFGTRPEAIKMAPLVKRLEAEPGVQSVVCVTGQHQTMLQQVLDLFGIVPAHNLGAMTANQTLNGLAGRLFAGLDDVLSAEQPERVLVHGDTLTSMAGAIAAFHRRIPVGHVEAGLRTGNLFEPWPEEMNRRVVDVVSDLLFAPTASSRANLEAEALAGRVVVTGNTVIDALHLMCERLDNDAALRERLDAQFPFLEPADTGRPLLLVTGHRRESFGEGFQHICAALATLAHSGKMQIVYPVHLNPNVRGPVLATLGNAPNVHLTDPLDYPEFVRLMQRAAIVLTDSGGVQEEAPALGKPVLVMRDVTERPEALAAGTVKLIGTDRTAIVRAVLELVENEDERRAYARRVNPYGDGHASERIVAALAGKPFEPFPSRELPGYRHPVVAMRPEPGEADEADAAH
;
A
#
# COMPACT_ATOMS: atom_id res chain seq x y z
N MET A 1 15.17 -30.66 10.81
CA MET A 1 13.76 -30.28 10.97
C MET A 1 13.51 -29.11 10.04
N PRO A 2 12.31 -28.87 9.54
CA PRO A 2 12.02 -27.67 8.74
C PRO A 2 12.20 -26.41 9.61
N VAL A 3 12.68 -25.33 9.00
CA VAL A 3 12.79 -24.01 9.64
C VAL A 3 11.38 -23.43 9.79
N ARG A 4 10.94 -23.14 11.01
CA ARG A 4 9.63 -22.59 11.30
C ARG A 4 9.66 -21.08 11.21
N ILE A 5 8.87 -20.52 10.31
CA ILE A 5 8.75 -19.08 10.09
C ILE A 5 7.32 -18.65 10.43
N LEU A 6 7.19 -17.73 11.40
CA LEU A 6 5.92 -17.17 11.82
C LEU A 6 5.69 -15.81 11.17
N SER A 7 4.68 -15.69 10.31
CA SER A 7 4.25 -14.44 9.71
C SER A 7 3.14 -13.81 10.54
N ILE A 8 3.32 -12.55 10.99
CA ILE A 8 2.37 -11.83 11.84
C ILE A 8 1.85 -10.60 11.08
N PHE A 9 0.52 -10.49 10.93
CA PHE A 9 -0.14 -9.34 10.34
C PHE A 9 -1.58 -9.21 10.85
N GLY A 10 -2.21 -8.04 10.66
CA GLY A 10 -3.51 -7.78 11.30
C GLY A 10 -4.51 -7.00 10.47
N THR A 11 -4.08 -6.31 9.43
CA THR A 11 -4.93 -5.46 8.60
C THR A 11 -5.10 -6.04 7.19
N ARG A 12 -6.14 -5.57 6.47
CA ARG A 12 -6.36 -5.95 5.06
C ARG A 12 -5.16 -5.61 4.15
N PRO A 13 -4.57 -4.40 4.20
CA PRO A 13 -3.40 -4.08 3.37
C PRO A 13 -2.19 -4.97 3.66
N GLU A 14 -1.91 -5.26 4.93
CA GLU A 14 -0.84 -6.20 5.30
C GLU A 14 -1.11 -7.60 4.74
N ALA A 15 -2.35 -8.09 4.87
CA ALA A 15 -2.72 -9.42 4.38
C ALA A 15 -2.55 -9.53 2.86
N ILE A 16 -2.95 -8.52 2.08
CA ILE A 16 -2.76 -8.50 0.63
C ILE A 16 -1.26 -8.62 0.30
N LYS A 17 -0.41 -7.82 0.94
CA LYS A 17 1.03 -7.79 0.70
C LYS A 17 1.78 -9.02 1.23
N MET A 18 1.29 -9.62 2.32
CA MET A 18 1.88 -10.84 2.90
C MET A 18 1.42 -12.12 2.22
N ALA A 19 0.25 -12.13 1.58
CA ALA A 19 -0.31 -13.34 0.96
C ALA A 19 0.64 -14.02 -0.05
N PRO A 20 1.24 -13.33 -1.03
CA PRO A 20 2.18 -13.96 -1.96
C PRO A 20 3.40 -14.53 -1.23
N LEU A 21 3.90 -13.84 -0.21
CA LEU A 21 5.03 -14.31 0.58
C LEU A 21 4.67 -15.57 1.39
N VAL A 22 3.50 -15.61 2.04
CA VAL A 22 3.00 -16.79 2.76
C VAL A 22 2.87 -17.97 1.81
N LYS A 23 2.25 -17.79 0.63
CA LYS A 23 2.11 -18.86 -0.38
C LYS A 23 3.48 -19.35 -0.86
N ARG A 24 4.45 -18.48 -1.01
CA ARG A 24 5.80 -18.88 -1.42
C ARG A 24 6.55 -19.61 -0.31
N LEU A 25 6.38 -19.22 0.97
CA LEU A 25 6.92 -19.93 2.13
C LEU A 25 6.30 -21.31 2.30
N GLU A 26 4.99 -21.47 2.06
CA GLU A 26 4.31 -22.77 2.09
C GLU A 26 4.86 -23.73 1.02
N ALA A 27 5.25 -23.20 -0.14
CA ALA A 27 5.82 -23.98 -1.24
C ALA A 27 7.33 -24.26 -1.09
N GLU A 28 8.04 -23.60 -0.16
CA GLU A 28 9.48 -23.73 -0.03
C GLU A 28 9.88 -25.00 0.73
N PRO A 29 10.63 -25.93 0.11
CA PRO A 29 11.08 -27.14 0.79
C PRO A 29 11.95 -26.82 2.01
N GLY A 30 11.64 -27.45 3.15
CA GLY A 30 12.38 -27.26 4.39
C GLY A 30 11.92 -26.03 5.20
N VAL A 31 10.87 -25.35 4.80
CA VAL A 31 10.21 -24.28 5.57
C VAL A 31 8.86 -24.80 6.09
N GLN A 32 8.56 -24.48 7.34
CA GLN A 32 7.23 -24.58 7.92
C GLN A 32 6.68 -23.16 8.08
N SER A 33 5.77 -22.75 7.21
CA SER A 33 5.08 -21.47 7.27
C SER A 33 3.95 -21.54 8.30
N VAL A 34 3.97 -20.63 9.28
CA VAL A 34 2.91 -20.46 10.30
C VAL A 34 2.38 -19.03 10.19
N VAL A 35 1.07 -18.86 10.22
CA VAL A 35 0.43 -17.56 10.13
C VAL A 35 -0.31 -17.24 11.43
N CYS A 36 0.00 -16.07 12.00
CA CYS A 36 -0.74 -15.47 13.10
C CYS A 36 -1.37 -14.17 12.65
N VAL A 37 -2.70 -14.08 12.76
CA VAL A 37 -3.42 -12.82 12.50
C VAL A 37 -3.89 -12.21 13.81
N THR A 38 -3.82 -10.87 13.89
CA THR A 38 -4.21 -10.17 15.11
C THR A 38 -5.68 -9.72 15.11
N GLY A 39 -6.37 -9.85 13.97
CA GLY A 39 -7.81 -9.60 13.87
C GLY A 39 -8.20 -8.13 13.96
N GLN A 40 -7.33 -7.22 13.50
CA GLN A 40 -7.60 -5.77 13.58
C GLN A 40 -8.83 -5.35 12.73
N HIS A 41 -9.14 -6.05 11.63
CA HIS A 41 -10.33 -5.88 10.79
C HIS A 41 -10.86 -7.26 10.37
N GLN A 42 -11.57 -7.96 11.26
CA GLN A 42 -11.90 -9.38 11.08
C GLN A 42 -12.55 -9.70 9.73
N THR A 43 -13.60 -9.00 9.33
CA THR A 43 -14.33 -9.31 8.08
C THR A 43 -13.49 -9.04 6.83
N MET A 44 -12.87 -7.86 6.73
CA MET A 44 -12.05 -7.49 5.56
C MET A 44 -10.75 -8.29 5.48
N LEU A 45 -10.18 -8.67 6.61
CA LEU A 45 -9.01 -9.52 6.66
C LEU A 45 -9.37 -10.93 6.20
N GLN A 46 -10.50 -11.50 6.67
CA GLN A 46 -10.95 -12.83 6.30
C GLN A 46 -11.19 -12.95 4.79
N GLN A 47 -11.77 -11.95 4.16
CA GLN A 47 -11.95 -11.94 2.70
C GLN A 47 -10.61 -12.12 1.94
N VAL A 48 -9.53 -11.48 2.40
CA VAL A 48 -8.21 -11.65 1.78
C VAL A 48 -7.62 -13.03 2.07
N LEU A 49 -7.76 -13.54 3.29
CA LEU A 49 -7.31 -14.88 3.64
C LEU A 49 -8.01 -15.93 2.77
N ASP A 50 -9.33 -15.83 2.63
CA ASP A 50 -10.13 -16.73 1.77
C ASP A 50 -9.74 -16.62 0.30
N LEU A 51 -9.51 -15.38 -0.18
CA LEU A 51 -9.09 -15.10 -1.55
C LEU A 51 -7.79 -15.84 -1.92
N PHE A 52 -6.81 -15.82 -1.02
CA PHE A 52 -5.50 -16.45 -1.25
C PHE A 52 -5.41 -17.87 -0.67
N GLY A 53 -6.48 -18.41 -0.08
CA GLY A 53 -6.51 -19.75 0.51
C GLY A 53 -5.53 -19.88 1.69
N ILE A 54 -5.44 -18.85 2.53
CA ILE A 54 -4.60 -18.84 3.73
C ILE A 54 -5.45 -19.17 4.95
N VAL A 55 -5.05 -20.19 5.68
CA VAL A 55 -5.67 -20.58 6.95
C VAL A 55 -4.72 -20.21 8.08
N PRO A 56 -5.00 -19.15 8.88
CA PRO A 56 -4.12 -18.79 9.98
C PRO A 56 -4.16 -19.86 11.09
N ALA A 57 -2.99 -20.22 11.61
CA ALA A 57 -2.87 -21.10 12.77
C ALA A 57 -3.35 -20.40 14.06
N HIS A 58 -3.17 -19.10 14.13
CA HIS A 58 -3.56 -18.30 15.28
C HIS A 58 -4.34 -17.05 14.85
N ASN A 59 -5.40 -16.72 15.59
CA ASN A 59 -6.14 -15.48 15.47
C ASN A 59 -6.36 -14.88 16.86
N LEU A 60 -5.71 -13.76 17.14
CA LEU A 60 -5.75 -13.14 18.47
C LEU A 60 -7.05 -12.40 18.77
N GLY A 61 -7.81 -11.99 17.76
CA GLY A 61 -9.03 -11.20 17.95
C GLY A 61 -8.81 -9.94 18.80
N ALA A 62 -7.66 -9.28 18.63
CA ALA A 62 -7.19 -8.25 19.57
C ALA A 62 -8.00 -6.95 19.55
N MET A 63 -8.90 -6.74 18.56
CA MET A 63 -9.69 -5.52 18.45
C MET A 63 -10.88 -5.50 19.39
N THR A 64 -11.05 -4.37 20.06
CA THR A 64 -12.26 -4.06 20.85
C THR A 64 -12.76 -2.67 20.50
N ALA A 65 -14.08 -2.44 20.68
CA ALA A 65 -14.66 -1.13 20.41
C ALA A 65 -14.05 -0.05 21.33
N ASN A 66 -13.83 1.14 20.76
CA ASN A 66 -13.33 2.33 21.49
C ASN A 66 -12.02 2.13 22.26
N GLN A 67 -11.14 1.25 21.78
CA GLN A 67 -9.85 0.98 22.41
C GLN A 67 -8.84 2.10 22.17
N THR A 68 -7.97 2.31 23.16
CA THR A 68 -6.77 3.15 22.99
C THR A 68 -5.66 2.35 22.29
N LEU A 69 -4.70 3.03 21.67
CA LEU A 69 -3.52 2.37 21.08
C LEU A 69 -2.74 1.57 22.13
N ASN A 70 -2.55 2.11 23.34
CA ASN A 70 -1.89 1.41 24.43
C ASN A 70 -2.65 0.16 24.88
N GLY A 71 -3.99 0.24 24.93
CA GLY A 71 -4.82 -0.93 25.26
C GLY A 71 -4.72 -2.04 24.21
N LEU A 72 -4.68 -1.67 22.91
CA LEU A 72 -4.44 -2.60 21.84
C LEU A 72 -3.03 -3.20 21.94
N ALA A 73 -1.99 -2.37 22.11
CA ALA A 73 -0.61 -2.83 22.25
C ALA A 73 -0.46 -3.85 23.38
N GLY A 74 -1.05 -3.58 24.57
CA GLY A 74 -1.01 -4.51 25.70
C GLY A 74 -1.61 -5.89 25.37
N ARG A 75 -2.75 -5.95 24.68
CA ARG A 75 -3.34 -7.23 24.24
C ARG A 75 -2.50 -7.93 23.17
N LEU A 76 -1.94 -7.17 22.23
CA LEU A 76 -1.05 -7.73 21.22
C LEU A 76 0.18 -8.36 21.86
N PHE A 77 0.87 -7.67 22.79
CA PHE A 77 2.03 -8.22 23.48
C PHE A 77 1.69 -9.51 24.23
N ALA A 78 0.60 -9.53 24.99
CA ALA A 78 0.20 -10.71 25.74
C ALA A 78 -0.12 -11.90 24.81
N GLY A 79 -0.98 -11.69 23.81
CA GLY A 79 -1.37 -12.77 22.89
C GLY A 79 -0.22 -13.26 22.01
N LEU A 80 0.68 -12.35 21.58
CA LEU A 80 1.86 -12.75 20.80
C LEU A 80 2.89 -13.50 21.64
N ASP A 81 3.04 -13.17 22.92
CA ASP A 81 3.93 -13.91 23.82
C ASP A 81 3.49 -15.37 23.97
N ASP A 82 2.18 -15.62 24.09
CA ASP A 82 1.62 -16.97 24.13
C ASP A 82 1.86 -17.74 22.81
N VAL A 83 1.64 -17.10 21.65
CA VAL A 83 1.89 -17.68 20.34
C VAL A 83 3.37 -18.03 20.14
N LEU A 84 4.27 -17.10 20.46
CA LEU A 84 5.71 -17.31 20.35
C LEU A 84 6.20 -18.42 21.27
N SER A 85 5.58 -18.57 22.45
CA SER A 85 5.87 -19.64 23.40
C SER A 85 5.44 -21.01 22.86
N ALA A 86 4.27 -21.06 22.23
CA ALA A 86 3.72 -22.31 21.69
C ALA A 86 4.45 -22.75 20.40
N GLU A 87 4.68 -21.81 19.48
CA GLU A 87 5.25 -22.12 18.17
C GLU A 87 6.77 -22.22 18.16
N GLN A 88 7.47 -21.49 19.03
CA GLN A 88 8.94 -21.45 19.09
C GLN A 88 9.55 -21.29 17.69
N PRO A 89 9.18 -20.25 16.91
CA PRO A 89 9.66 -20.09 15.54
C PRO A 89 11.15 -19.72 15.53
N GLU A 90 11.87 -20.16 14.52
CA GLU A 90 13.27 -19.75 14.29
C GLU A 90 13.34 -18.31 13.75
N ARG A 91 12.22 -17.79 13.20
CA ARG A 91 12.12 -16.41 12.70
C ARG A 91 10.69 -15.91 12.71
N VAL A 92 10.53 -14.62 12.97
CA VAL A 92 9.27 -13.89 12.80
C VAL A 92 9.39 -12.97 11.60
N LEU A 93 8.32 -12.90 10.80
CA LEU A 93 8.16 -11.90 9.74
C LEU A 93 7.03 -10.96 10.11
N VAL A 94 7.28 -9.66 9.99
CA VAL A 94 6.29 -8.59 10.13
C VAL A 94 6.30 -7.71 8.88
N HIS A 95 5.23 -6.96 8.64
CA HIS A 95 5.09 -6.15 7.44
C HIS A 95 4.74 -4.69 7.78
N GLY A 96 5.46 -3.76 7.17
CA GLY A 96 5.12 -2.33 7.21
C GLY A 96 5.17 -1.72 8.61
N ASP A 97 4.16 -0.92 8.95
CA ASP A 97 4.24 0.06 10.04
C ASP A 97 3.04 0.07 10.99
N THR A 98 2.24 -0.98 10.97
CA THR A 98 1.10 -1.07 11.90
C THR A 98 1.56 -1.32 13.33
N LEU A 99 0.66 -1.08 14.28
CA LEU A 99 0.88 -1.45 15.68
C LEU A 99 1.07 -2.97 15.84
N THR A 100 0.45 -3.78 14.98
CA THR A 100 0.66 -5.24 14.92
C THR A 100 2.11 -5.58 14.59
N SER A 101 2.67 -4.94 13.56
CA SER A 101 4.06 -5.15 13.12
C SER A 101 5.05 -4.77 14.21
N MET A 102 4.85 -3.61 14.84
CA MET A 102 5.68 -3.15 15.95
C MET A 102 5.60 -4.11 17.16
N ALA A 103 4.40 -4.49 17.57
CA ALA A 103 4.23 -5.39 18.71
C ALA A 103 4.81 -6.77 18.42
N GLY A 104 4.64 -7.30 17.18
CA GLY A 104 5.22 -8.57 16.75
C GLY A 104 6.74 -8.56 16.76
N ALA A 105 7.34 -7.51 16.23
CA ALA A 105 8.80 -7.37 16.21
C ALA A 105 9.40 -7.27 17.62
N ILE A 106 8.83 -6.43 18.50
CA ILE A 106 9.30 -6.28 19.88
C ILE A 106 9.09 -7.57 20.68
N ALA A 107 7.95 -8.25 20.57
CA ALA A 107 7.68 -9.50 21.29
C ALA A 107 8.67 -10.60 20.86
N ALA A 108 8.98 -10.71 19.57
CA ALA A 108 9.98 -11.62 19.05
C ALA A 108 11.39 -11.28 19.58
N PHE A 109 11.76 -9.99 19.53
CA PHE A 109 13.05 -9.51 20.04
C PHE A 109 13.24 -9.83 21.53
N HIS A 110 12.24 -9.65 22.38
CA HIS A 110 12.29 -9.98 23.79
C HIS A 110 12.56 -11.48 24.04
N ARG A 111 12.15 -12.34 23.12
CA ARG A 111 12.43 -13.78 23.15
C ARG A 111 13.68 -14.18 22.39
N ARG A 112 14.46 -13.21 21.88
CA ARG A 112 15.66 -13.42 21.08
C ARG A 112 15.40 -14.20 19.79
N ILE A 113 14.20 -14.07 19.24
CA ILE A 113 13.82 -14.65 17.96
C ILE A 113 14.15 -13.61 16.87
N PRO A 114 14.92 -13.97 15.83
CA PRO A 114 15.24 -13.08 14.71
C PRO A 114 14.01 -12.56 14.01
N VAL A 115 14.04 -11.29 13.59
CA VAL A 115 12.90 -10.61 12.93
C VAL A 115 13.27 -10.20 11.51
N GLY A 116 12.43 -10.57 10.54
CA GLY A 116 12.48 -10.03 9.19
C GLY A 116 11.38 -8.98 9.00
N HIS A 117 11.77 -7.79 8.59
CA HIS A 117 10.83 -6.70 8.30
C HIS A 117 10.59 -6.59 6.79
N VAL A 118 9.39 -6.88 6.34
CA VAL A 118 8.92 -6.74 4.95
C VAL A 118 8.40 -5.32 4.77
N GLU A 119 8.80 -4.62 3.71
CA GLU A 119 8.55 -3.21 3.44
C GLU A 119 9.31 -2.27 4.41
N ALA A 120 10.56 -2.61 4.70
CA ALA A 120 11.45 -1.85 5.56
C ALA A 120 11.97 -0.56 4.90
N GLY A 121 12.26 0.46 5.70
CA GLY A 121 12.99 1.65 5.25
C GLY A 121 12.17 2.76 4.62
N LEU A 122 10.84 2.70 4.61
CA LEU A 122 10.01 3.87 4.28
C LEU A 122 10.21 4.97 5.33
N ARG A 123 10.36 6.22 4.91
CA ARG A 123 10.56 7.38 5.81
C ARG A 123 9.82 8.62 5.33
N THR A 124 9.22 9.32 6.28
CA THR A 124 8.71 10.68 6.07
C THR A 124 9.62 11.73 6.71
N GLY A 125 10.46 11.32 7.66
CA GLY A 125 11.31 12.21 8.45
C GLY A 125 10.60 12.91 9.61
N ASN A 126 9.29 12.73 9.77
CA ASN A 126 8.50 13.31 10.86
C ASN A 126 7.80 12.21 11.66
N LEU A 127 8.21 11.98 12.91
CA LEU A 127 7.63 10.94 13.78
C LEU A 127 6.13 11.07 14.02
N PHE A 128 5.57 12.24 13.76
CA PHE A 128 4.16 12.54 13.96
C PHE A 128 3.34 12.50 12.66
N GLU A 129 3.97 12.19 11.51
CA GLU A 129 3.29 12.18 10.20
C GLU A 129 3.84 11.10 9.26
N PRO A 130 3.09 10.03 8.99
CA PRO A 130 1.81 9.66 9.62
C PRO A 130 2.03 9.17 11.07
N TRP A 131 1.05 9.42 11.91
CA TRP A 131 1.08 8.99 13.30
C TRP A 131 0.09 7.85 13.54
N PRO A 132 0.48 6.73 14.17
CA PRO A 132 1.80 6.43 14.79
C PRO A 132 2.78 5.70 13.86
N GLU A 133 2.50 5.60 12.56
CA GLU A 133 3.15 4.69 11.60
C GLU A 133 4.65 4.97 11.44
N GLU A 134 5.06 6.25 11.38
CA GLU A 134 6.50 6.57 11.23
C GLU A 134 7.34 6.10 12.42
N MET A 135 6.79 6.22 13.63
CA MET A 135 7.45 5.69 14.83
C MET A 135 7.50 4.17 14.81
N ASN A 136 6.38 3.52 14.48
CA ASN A 136 6.27 2.07 14.44
C ASN A 136 7.32 1.46 13.51
N ARG A 137 7.43 1.97 12.25
CA ARG A 137 8.37 1.41 11.26
C ARG A 137 9.83 1.54 11.69
N ARG A 138 10.19 2.67 12.31
CA ARG A 138 11.54 2.88 12.84
C ARG A 138 11.88 1.89 13.96
N VAL A 139 10.94 1.64 14.87
CA VAL A 139 11.12 0.65 15.94
C VAL A 139 11.28 -0.75 15.35
N VAL A 140 10.46 -1.13 14.36
CA VAL A 140 10.56 -2.43 13.69
C VAL A 140 11.93 -2.58 13.01
N ASP A 141 12.38 -1.55 12.28
CA ASP A 141 13.66 -1.57 11.58
C ASP A 141 14.83 -1.75 12.57
N VAL A 142 14.79 -1.08 13.73
CA VAL A 142 15.86 -1.16 14.75
C VAL A 142 16.03 -2.57 15.32
N VAL A 143 14.93 -3.32 15.53
CA VAL A 143 14.97 -4.66 16.15
C VAL A 143 15.09 -5.79 15.15
N SER A 144 15.04 -5.50 13.84
CA SER A 144 15.09 -6.50 12.77
C SER A 144 16.53 -6.80 12.33
N ASP A 145 16.84 -8.08 12.13
CA ASP A 145 18.14 -8.54 11.59
C ASP A 145 18.11 -8.69 10.05
N LEU A 146 16.91 -8.80 9.45
CA LEU A 146 16.70 -8.76 8.01
C LEU A 146 15.70 -7.66 7.65
N LEU A 147 16.12 -6.78 6.74
CA LEU A 147 15.38 -5.60 6.33
C LEU A 147 15.12 -5.70 4.81
N PHE A 148 13.89 -6.04 4.43
CA PHE A 148 13.48 -6.21 3.04
C PHE A 148 12.95 -4.88 2.51
N ALA A 149 13.84 -4.10 1.91
CA ALA A 149 13.53 -2.79 1.36
C ALA A 149 12.83 -2.90 0.00
N PRO A 150 11.70 -2.21 -0.21
CA PRO A 150 11.01 -2.24 -1.50
C PRO A 150 11.78 -1.53 -2.61
N THR A 151 12.56 -0.50 -2.30
CA THR A 151 13.24 0.35 -3.29
C THR A 151 14.67 0.69 -2.87
N ALA A 152 15.44 1.26 -3.80
CA ALA A 152 16.78 1.79 -3.51
C ALA A 152 16.74 2.96 -2.50
N SER A 153 15.71 3.81 -2.55
CA SER A 153 15.57 4.90 -1.58
C SER A 153 15.25 4.40 -0.19
N SER A 154 14.41 3.37 -0.06
CA SER A 154 14.16 2.71 1.22
C SER A 154 15.45 2.11 1.80
N ARG A 155 16.26 1.46 0.95
CA ARG A 155 17.60 0.98 1.34
C ARG A 155 18.49 2.13 1.83
N ALA A 156 18.56 3.23 1.09
CA ALA A 156 19.40 4.37 1.46
C ALA A 156 18.98 5.01 2.79
N ASN A 157 17.67 5.05 3.10
CA ASN A 157 17.16 5.48 4.40
C ASN A 157 17.68 4.59 5.54
N LEU A 158 17.65 3.27 5.37
CA LEU A 158 18.16 2.31 6.36
C LEU A 158 19.67 2.41 6.55
N GLU A 159 20.42 2.56 5.47
CA GLU A 159 21.88 2.73 5.50
C GLU A 159 22.27 4.06 6.19
N ALA A 160 21.50 5.13 5.99
CA ALA A 160 21.74 6.41 6.65
C ALA A 160 21.51 6.35 8.17
N GLU A 161 20.64 5.46 8.65
CA GLU A 161 20.39 5.24 10.07
C GLU A 161 21.41 4.25 10.71
N ALA A 162 22.32 3.70 9.93
CA ALA A 162 23.38 2.77 10.37
C ALA A 162 22.85 1.59 11.20
N LEU A 163 21.74 0.99 10.81
CA LEU A 163 21.12 -0.13 11.50
C LEU A 163 21.96 -1.40 11.38
N ALA A 164 21.88 -2.27 12.39
CA ALA A 164 22.66 -3.51 12.44
C ALA A 164 22.12 -4.60 11.48
N GLY A 165 20.88 -4.51 11.06
CA GLY A 165 20.23 -5.50 10.19
C GLY A 165 20.78 -5.51 8.76
N ARG A 166 20.78 -6.70 8.15
CA ARG A 166 21.13 -6.85 6.73
C ARG A 166 20.00 -6.32 5.85
N VAL A 167 20.30 -5.32 5.00
CA VAL A 167 19.35 -4.76 4.05
C VAL A 167 19.38 -5.53 2.73
N VAL A 168 18.19 -5.87 2.22
CA VAL A 168 17.99 -6.55 0.93
C VAL A 168 16.93 -5.79 0.13
N VAL A 169 17.27 -5.32 -1.07
CA VAL A 169 16.29 -4.69 -1.96
C VAL A 169 15.53 -5.77 -2.72
N THR A 170 14.23 -5.88 -2.47
CA THR A 170 13.40 -6.98 -2.98
C THR A 170 12.38 -6.55 -4.03
N GLY A 171 11.99 -5.29 -4.06
CA GLY A 171 10.72 -4.83 -4.59
C GLY A 171 9.63 -4.93 -3.51
N ASN A 172 8.44 -4.39 -3.80
CA ASN A 172 7.29 -4.42 -2.90
C ASN A 172 6.40 -5.62 -3.23
N THR A 173 6.05 -6.41 -2.23
CA THR A 173 5.17 -7.59 -2.35
C THR A 173 3.73 -7.25 -2.79
N VAL A 174 3.33 -5.97 -2.77
CA VAL A 174 2.04 -5.55 -3.35
C VAL A 174 1.98 -5.82 -4.85
N ILE A 175 3.12 -5.75 -5.56
CA ILE A 175 3.17 -6.04 -7.00
C ILE A 175 3.04 -7.55 -7.25
N ASP A 176 3.63 -8.38 -6.37
CA ASP A 176 3.41 -9.84 -6.39
C ASP A 176 1.93 -10.18 -6.20
N ALA A 177 1.27 -9.54 -5.23
CA ALA A 177 -0.16 -9.75 -4.97
C ALA A 177 -1.03 -9.35 -6.17
N LEU A 178 -0.71 -8.22 -6.79
CA LEU A 178 -1.39 -7.74 -8.00
C LEU A 178 -1.24 -8.74 -9.15
N HIS A 179 -0.02 -9.22 -9.42
CA HIS A 179 0.24 -10.20 -10.48
C HIS A 179 -0.50 -11.51 -10.23
N LEU A 180 -0.48 -12.04 -8.99
CA LEU A 180 -1.26 -13.24 -8.64
C LEU A 180 -2.76 -13.05 -8.88
N MET A 181 -3.28 -11.86 -8.54
CA MET A 181 -4.70 -11.56 -8.78
C MET A 181 -5.01 -11.44 -10.27
N CYS A 182 -4.15 -10.80 -11.05
CA CYS A 182 -4.29 -10.70 -12.50
C CYS A 182 -4.23 -12.07 -13.17
N GLU A 183 -3.26 -12.91 -12.79
CA GLU A 183 -3.15 -14.28 -13.29
C GLU A 183 -4.41 -15.10 -12.98
N ARG A 184 -4.95 -14.97 -11.77
CA ARG A 184 -6.20 -15.61 -11.40
C ARG A 184 -7.39 -15.13 -12.24
N LEU A 185 -7.48 -13.83 -12.49
CA LEU A 185 -8.51 -13.24 -13.36
C LEU A 185 -8.37 -13.72 -14.82
N ASP A 186 -7.14 -13.87 -15.30
CA ASP A 186 -6.89 -14.34 -16.67
C ASP A 186 -7.23 -15.82 -16.86
N ASN A 187 -6.98 -16.64 -15.83
CA ASN A 187 -7.19 -18.07 -15.87
C ASN A 187 -8.60 -18.53 -15.43
N ASP A 188 -9.36 -17.70 -14.73
CA ASP A 188 -10.72 -18.01 -14.24
C ASP A 188 -11.76 -17.11 -14.94
N ALA A 189 -12.28 -17.62 -16.08
CA ALA A 189 -13.30 -16.91 -16.86
C ALA A 189 -14.60 -16.71 -16.05
N ALA A 190 -15.00 -17.69 -15.22
CA ALA A 190 -16.21 -17.59 -14.41
C ALA A 190 -16.10 -16.51 -13.33
N LEU A 191 -14.91 -16.39 -12.69
CA LEU A 191 -14.63 -15.30 -11.76
C LEU A 191 -14.71 -13.94 -12.49
N ARG A 192 -14.06 -13.84 -13.64
CA ARG A 192 -14.04 -12.60 -14.43
C ARG A 192 -15.43 -12.17 -14.86
N GLU A 193 -16.24 -13.09 -15.38
CA GLU A 193 -17.64 -12.83 -15.80
C GLU A 193 -18.50 -12.40 -14.59
N ARG A 194 -18.33 -13.04 -13.44
CA ARG A 194 -19.04 -12.69 -12.20
C ARG A 194 -18.68 -11.27 -11.73
N LEU A 195 -17.39 -10.88 -11.84
CA LEU A 195 -16.95 -9.54 -11.48
C LEU A 195 -17.44 -8.50 -12.48
N ASP A 196 -17.37 -8.78 -13.78
CA ASP A 196 -17.86 -7.88 -14.82
C ASP A 196 -19.39 -7.66 -14.72
N ALA A 197 -20.15 -8.69 -14.30
CA ALA A 197 -21.59 -8.58 -14.07
C ALA A 197 -21.95 -7.64 -12.90
N GLN A 198 -21.04 -7.34 -11.99
CA GLN A 198 -21.26 -6.33 -10.94
C GLN A 198 -21.17 -4.89 -11.49
N PHE A 199 -20.59 -4.72 -12.67
CA PHE A 199 -20.38 -3.42 -13.32
C PHE A 199 -21.06 -3.38 -14.69
N PRO A 200 -22.41 -3.55 -14.78
CA PRO A 200 -23.13 -3.65 -16.05
C PRO A 200 -23.08 -2.35 -16.89
N PHE A 201 -22.64 -1.27 -16.30
CA PHE A 201 -22.45 0.02 -16.93
C PHE A 201 -21.13 0.15 -17.70
N LEU A 202 -20.19 -0.81 -17.55
CA LEU A 202 -18.91 -0.76 -18.25
C LEU A 202 -19.11 -1.05 -19.74
N GLU A 203 -18.76 -0.08 -20.57
CA GLU A 203 -18.73 -0.24 -22.03
C GLU A 203 -17.57 -1.18 -22.45
N PRO A 204 -17.67 -1.82 -23.64
CA PRO A 204 -16.57 -2.59 -24.19
C PRO A 204 -15.28 -1.77 -24.27
N ALA A 205 -14.14 -2.38 -23.92
CA ALA A 205 -12.87 -1.67 -23.78
C ALA A 205 -12.31 -1.13 -25.11
N ASP A 206 -12.66 -1.79 -26.21
CA ASP A 206 -12.17 -1.52 -27.57
C ASP A 206 -13.05 -0.57 -28.37
N THR A 207 -14.32 -0.42 -27.99
CA THR A 207 -15.31 0.40 -28.70
C THR A 207 -15.98 1.46 -27.84
N GLY A 208 -15.83 1.35 -26.53
CA GLY A 208 -16.43 2.25 -25.55
C GLY A 208 -15.56 3.47 -25.22
N ARG A 209 -16.16 4.36 -24.47
CA ARG A 209 -15.44 5.51 -23.93
C ARG A 209 -14.38 5.06 -22.90
N PRO A 210 -13.22 5.75 -22.82
CA PRO A 210 -12.21 5.43 -21.82
C PRO A 210 -12.77 5.52 -20.40
N LEU A 211 -12.37 4.56 -19.54
CA LEU A 211 -12.76 4.51 -18.14
C LEU A 211 -11.77 5.30 -17.27
N LEU A 212 -12.25 6.28 -16.52
CA LEU A 212 -11.55 6.94 -15.45
C LEU A 212 -11.93 6.27 -14.12
N LEU A 213 -10.98 5.57 -13.50
CA LEU A 213 -11.14 5.04 -12.14
C LEU A 213 -10.71 6.09 -11.13
N VAL A 214 -11.59 6.44 -10.21
CA VAL A 214 -11.34 7.46 -9.18
C VAL A 214 -11.28 6.82 -7.80
N THR A 215 -10.27 7.16 -7.00
CA THR A 215 -10.23 6.88 -5.56
C THR A 215 -9.79 8.13 -4.81
N GLY A 216 -10.53 8.52 -3.77
CA GLY A 216 -10.23 9.71 -2.99
C GLY A 216 -10.85 9.63 -1.60
N HIS A 217 -10.02 9.78 -0.55
CA HIS A 217 -10.48 9.66 0.84
C HIS A 217 -9.52 10.31 1.85
N ARG A 218 -8.43 10.94 1.41
CA ARG A 218 -7.41 11.52 2.29
C ARG A 218 -7.95 12.73 3.06
N ARG A 219 -7.66 12.76 4.37
CA ARG A 219 -8.12 13.83 5.28
C ARG A 219 -7.56 15.20 4.92
N GLU A 220 -6.35 15.24 4.34
CA GLU A 220 -5.69 16.47 3.90
C GLU A 220 -6.49 17.21 2.81
N SER A 221 -7.32 16.50 2.05
CA SER A 221 -8.16 17.08 0.99
C SER A 221 -9.55 17.49 1.47
N PHE A 222 -9.95 17.19 2.71
CA PHE A 222 -11.30 17.49 3.19
C PHE A 222 -11.60 19.00 3.17
N GLY A 223 -12.87 19.35 2.98
CA GLY A 223 -13.32 20.72 2.83
C GLY A 223 -13.24 21.21 1.39
N GLU A 224 -12.60 22.35 1.15
CA GLU A 224 -12.55 23.02 -0.14
C GLU A 224 -11.86 22.18 -1.24
N GLY A 225 -10.74 21.54 -0.91
CA GLY A 225 -10.03 20.67 -1.85
C GLY A 225 -10.91 19.52 -2.37
N PHE A 226 -11.69 18.91 -1.48
CA PHE A 226 -12.60 17.82 -1.87
C PHE A 226 -13.81 18.32 -2.70
N GLN A 227 -14.28 19.54 -2.43
CA GLN A 227 -15.31 20.19 -3.28
C GLN A 227 -14.78 20.46 -4.69
N HIS A 228 -13.52 20.92 -4.81
CA HIS A 228 -12.87 21.12 -6.12
C HIS A 228 -12.73 19.81 -6.90
N ILE A 229 -12.35 18.72 -6.23
CA ILE A 229 -12.30 17.38 -6.84
C ILE A 229 -13.68 16.99 -7.37
N CYS A 230 -14.74 17.08 -6.56
CA CYS A 230 -16.10 16.76 -6.99
C CYS A 230 -16.56 17.63 -8.17
N ALA A 231 -16.25 18.93 -8.14
CA ALA A 231 -16.59 19.86 -9.23
C ALA A 231 -15.80 19.55 -10.52
N ALA A 232 -14.54 19.10 -10.41
CA ALA A 232 -13.76 18.63 -11.55
C ALA A 232 -14.38 17.39 -12.18
N LEU A 233 -14.73 16.40 -11.36
CA LEU A 233 -15.37 15.16 -11.81
C LEU A 233 -16.73 15.42 -12.48
N ALA A 234 -17.54 16.33 -11.94
CA ALA A 234 -18.79 16.75 -12.58
C ALA A 234 -18.55 17.40 -13.97
N THR A 235 -17.52 18.24 -14.09
CA THR A 235 -17.13 18.84 -15.36
C THR A 235 -16.71 17.78 -16.39
N LEU A 236 -15.89 16.82 -15.97
CA LEU A 236 -15.45 15.70 -16.81
C LEU A 236 -16.62 14.82 -17.24
N ALA A 237 -17.54 14.52 -16.33
CA ALA A 237 -18.75 13.74 -16.61
C ALA A 237 -19.63 14.39 -17.68
N HIS A 238 -19.87 15.71 -17.60
CA HIS A 238 -20.66 16.46 -18.59
C HIS A 238 -19.98 16.59 -19.96
N SER A 239 -18.66 16.38 -20.03
CA SER A 239 -17.97 16.37 -21.33
C SER A 239 -18.40 15.21 -22.24
N GLY A 240 -18.93 14.13 -21.67
CA GLY A 240 -19.32 12.92 -22.38
C GLY A 240 -18.17 12.10 -22.97
N LYS A 241 -16.91 12.50 -22.74
CA LYS A 241 -15.72 11.90 -23.37
C LYS A 241 -15.23 10.63 -22.67
N MET A 242 -15.72 10.33 -21.48
CA MET A 242 -15.30 9.19 -20.66
C MET A 242 -16.43 8.68 -19.79
N GLN A 243 -16.26 7.47 -19.27
CA GLN A 243 -17.00 6.95 -18.12
C GLN A 243 -16.18 7.18 -16.85
N ILE A 244 -16.83 7.47 -15.74
CA ILE A 244 -16.19 7.65 -14.44
C ILE A 244 -16.74 6.59 -13.48
N VAL A 245 -15.86 5.81 -12.85
CA VAL A 245 -16.23 4.89 -11.76
C VAL A 245 -15.53 5.34 -10.50
N TYR A 246 -16.30 5.54 -9.43
CA TYR A 246 -15.78 5.98 -8.15
C TYR A 246 -16.30 5.11 -7.01
N PRO A 247 -15.51 4.13 -6.54
CA PRO A 247 -15.76 3.45 -5.27
C PRO A 247 -15.66 4.44 -4.11
N VAL A 248 -16.80 4.80 -3.52
CA VAL A 248 -16.91 5.90 -2.56
C VAL A 248 -16.62 5.42 -1.15
N HIS A 249 -15.64 6.01 -0.50
CA HIS A 249 -15.30 5.70 0.88
C HIS A 249 -16.46 6.08 1.82
N LEU A 250 -16.74 5.22 2.83
CA LEU A 250 -17.90 5.37 3.72
C LEU A 250 -17.82 6.57 4.68
N ASN A 251 -16.65 7.22 4.80
CA ASN A 251 -16.50 8.40 5.64
C ASN A 251 -17.48 9.48 5.19
N PRO A 252 -18.31 10.04 6.10
CA PRO A 252 -19.30 11.07 5.77
C PRO A 252 -18.70 12.31 5.09
N ASN A 253 -17.45 12.67 5.42
CA ASN A 253 -16.73 13.80 4.82
C ASN A 253 -16.36 13.55 3.33
N VAL A 254 -16.43 12.30 2.87
CA VAL A 254 -16.24 11.88 1.47
C VAL A 254 -17.61 11.65 0.83
N ARG A 255 -18.42 10.77 1.43
CA ARG A 255 -19.67 10.29 0.85
C ARG A 255 -20.69 11.42 0.63
N GLY A 256 -20.82 12.31 1.60
CA GLY A 256 -21.77 13.43 1.52
C GLY A 256 -21.53 14.33 0.29
N PRO A 257 -20.36 14.96 0.17
CA PRO A 257 -20.02 15.80 -1.00
C PRO A 257 -20.10 15.07 -2.33
N VAL A 258 -19.63 13.81 -2.40
CA VAL A 258 -19.69 12.99 -3.62
C VAL A 258 -21.12 12.77 -4.07
N LEU A 259 -22.02 12.31 -3.19
CA LEU A 259 -23.42 12.06 -3.52
C LEU A 259 -24.14 13.35 -3.90
N ALA A 260 -23.89 14.45 -3.20
CA ALA A 260 -24.50 15.74 -3.49
C ALA A 260 -24.12 16.28 -4.88
N THR A 261 -22.88 16.09 -5.32
CA THR A 261 -22.35 16.67 -6.55
C THR A 261 -22.47 15.70 -7.75
N LEU A 262 -22.23 14.40 -7.52
CA LEU A 262 -22.06 13.41 -8.57
C LEU A 262 -23.21 12.39 -8.63
N GLY A 263 -24.12 12.35 -7.65
CA GLY A 263 -25.15 11.32 -7.54
C GLY A 263 -26.08 11.23 -8.75
N ASN A 264 -26.29 12.36 -9.46
CA ASN A 264 -27.09 12.41 -10.69
C ASN A 264 -26.27 12.86 -11.91
N ALA A 265 -24.94 12.89 -11.81
CA ALA A 265 -24.09 13.30 -12.92
C ALA A 265 -24.10 12.22 -14.04
N PRO A 266 -24.19 12.62 -15.32
CA PRO A 266 -24.15 11.66 -16.42
C PRO A 266 -22.78 10.97 -16.48
N ASN A 267 -22.76 9.71 -16.92
CA ASN A 267 -21.51 8.94 -17.09
C ASN A 267 -20.68 8.72 -15.81
N VAL A 268 -21.28 8.92 -14.63
CA VAL A 268 -20.66 8.66 -13.33
C VAL A 268 -21.36 7.48 -12.66
N HIS A 269 -20.57 6.52 -12.25
CA HIS A 269 -21.01 5.31 -11.55
C HIS A 269 -20.37 5.28 -10.17
N LEU A 270 -21.17 5.60 -9.17
CA LEU A 270 -20.76 5.54 -7.75
C LEU A 270 -21.04 4.13 -7.22
N THR A 271 -20.03 3.50 -6.63
CA THR A 271 -20.18 2.20 -5.97
C THR A 271 -19.81 2.31 -4.50
N ASP A 272 -20.23 1.34 -3.71
CA ASP A 272 -19.68 1.15 -2.37
C ASP A 272 -18.19 0.74 -2.47
N PRO A 273 -17.42 0.78 -1.36
CA PRO A 273 -16.05 0.28 -1.33
C PRO A 273 -15.97 -1.14 -1.85
N LEU A 274 -14.97 -1.41 -2.67
CA LEU A 274 -14.80 -2.68 -3.35
C LEU A 274 -13.83 -3.61 -2.60
N ASP A 275 -14.00 -4.90 -2.79
CA ASP A 275 -13.03 -5.89 -2.41
C ASP A 275 -11.85 -5.90 -3.40
N TYR A 276 -10.77 -6.59 -3.05
CA TYR A 276 -9.55 -6.55 -3.83
C TYR A 276 -9.71 -7.07 -5.27
N PRO A 277 -10.42 -8.19 -5.52
CA PRO A 277 -10.65 -8.68 -6.88
C PRO A 277 -11.42 -7.70 -7.78
N GLU A 278 -12.49 -7.08 -7.24
CA GLU A 278 -13.28 -6.09 -7.96
C GLU A 278 -12.44 -4.85 -8.30
N PHE A 279 -11.65 -4.40 -7.32
CA PHE A 279 -10.81 -3.23 -7.50
C PHE A 279 -9.70 -3.48 -8.54
N VAL A 280 -9.02 -4.63 -8.48
CA VAL A 280 -8.03 -5.03 -9.49
C VAL A 280 -8.68 -5.14 -10.88
N ARG A 281 -9.89 -5.73 -10.96
CA ARG A 281 -10.62 -5.81 -12.22
C ARG A 281 -10.94 -4.44 -12.81
N LEU A 282 -11.39 -3.49 -12.00
CA LEU A 282 -11.60 -2.11 -12.45
C LEU A 282 -10.31 -1.43 -12.88
N MET A 283 -9.20 -1.63 -12.15
CA MET A 283 -7.89 -1.12 -12.57
C MET A 283 -7.44 -1.68 -13.92
N GLN A 284 -7.64 -3.00 -14.17
CA GLN A 284 -7.36 -3.59 -15.49
C GLN A 284 -8.17 -2.91 -16.60
N ARG A 285 -9.45 -2.58 -16.35
CA ARG A 285 -10.36 -1.94 -17.29
C ARG A 285 -10.13 -0.43 -17.44
N ALA A 286 -9.51 0.20 -16.45
CA ALA A 286 -9.27 1.64 -16.46
C ALA A 286 -8.29 2.05 -17.58
N ALA A 287 -8.61 3.17 -18.24
CA ALA A 287 -7.68 3.86 -19.14
C ALA A 287 -6.79 4.85 -18.37
N ILE A 288 -7.32 5.43 -17.30
CA ILE A 288 -6.65 6.42 -16.45
C ILE A 288 -7.07 6.15 -14.99
N VAL A 289 -6.15 6.33 -14.06
CA VAL A 289 -6.44 6.28 -12.62
C VAL A 289 -6.21 7.65 -12.00
N LEU A 290 -7.21 8.17 -11.30
CA LEU A 290 -7.18 9.42 -10.56
C LEU A 290 -7.30 9.10 -9.06
N THR A 291 -6.25 9.36 -8.27
CA THR A 291 -6.17 8.84 -6.90
C THR A 291 -5.48 9.77 -5.92
N ASP A 292 -5.76 9.59 -4.63
CA ASP A 292 -4.96 10.11 -3.51
C ASP A 292 -4.29 8.99 -2.69
N SER A 293 -4.51 7.72 -3.08
CA SER A 293 -4.02 6.53 -2.37
C SER A 293 -2.55 6.23 -2.68
N GLY A 294 -1.75 5.96 -1.63
CA GLY A 294 -0.36 5.51 -1.78
C GLY A 294 -0.24 4.15 -2.48
N GLY A 295 -1.05 3.16 -2.09
CA GLY A 295 -1.01 1.82 -2.70
C GLY A 295 -1.34 1.82 -4.18
N VAL A 296 -2.33 2.60 -4.59
CA VAL A 296 -2.71 2.72 -6.01
C VAL A 296 -1.60 3.35 -6.86
N GLN A 297 -0.78 4.23 -6.28
CA GLN A 297 0.41 4.78 -6.94
C GLN A 297 1.49 3.72 -7.22
N GLU A 298 1.48 2.61 -6.50
CA GLU A 298 2.37 1.46 -6.70
C GLU A 298 1.75 0.44 -7.67
N GLU A 299 0.47 0.12 -7.49
CA GLU A 299 -0.23 -0.97 -8.22
C GLU A 299 -0.64 -0.58 -9.66
N ALA A 300 -1.25 0.59 -9.85
CA ALA A 300 -1.77 0.97 -11.16
C ALA A 300 -0.66 1.11 -12.24
N PRO A 301 0.55 1.65 -11.94
CA PRO A 301 1.66 1.63 -12.88
C PRO A 301 2.12 0.24 -13.29
N ALA A 302 2.01 -0.78 -12.41
CA ALA A 302 2.34 -2.16 -12.75
C ALA A 302 1.41 -2.75 -13.81
N LEU A 303 0.20 -2.20 -13.95
CA LEU A 303 -0.74 -2.51 -15.02
C LEU A 303 -0.58 -1.59 -16.25
N GLY A 304 0.48 -0.78 -16.30
CA GLY A 304 0.70 0.17 -17.38
C GLY A 304 -0.30 1.32 -17.43
N LYS A 305 -0.98 1.63 -16.32
CA LYS A 305 -1.98 2.69 -16.27
C LYS A 305 -1.35 4.03 -15.91
N PRO A 306 -1.67 5.13 -16.61
CA PRO A 306 -1.32 6.47 -16.17
C PRO A 306 -2.04 6.80 -14.88
N VAL A 307 -1.30 7.36 -13.91
CA VAL A 307 -1.81 7.71 -12.59
C VAL A 307 -1.68 9.21 -12.37
N LEU A 308 -2.81 9.85 -12.14
CA LEU A 308 -2.91 11.25 -11.73
C LEU A 308 -3.19 11.31 -10.23
N VAL A 309 -2.32 11.98 -9.48
CA VAL A 309 -2.37 12.00 -8.01
C VAL A 309 -2.91 13.34 -7.54
N MET A 310 -4.06 13.33 -6.87
CA MET A 310 -4.76 14.51 -6.32
C MET A 310 -4.14 14.96 -5.00
N ARG A 311 -2.83 15.18 -5.00
CA ARG A 311 -2.05 15.64 -3.84
C ARG A 311 -0.97 16.62 -4.28
N ASP A 312 -0.51 17.48 -3.38
CA ASP A 312 0.61 18.38 -3.61
C ASP A 312 1.96 17.71 -3.33
N VAL A 313 1.96 16.72 -2.42
CA VAL A 313 3.14 15.93 -2.06
C VAL A 313 2.78 14.44 -2.04
N THR A 314 3.78 13.58 -2.22
CA THR A 314 3.63 12.13 -2.10
C THR A 314 4.80 11.53 -1.34
N GLU A 315 4.53 10.51 -0.56
CA GLU A 315 5.52 9.63 0.06
C GLU A 315 6.10 8.59 -0.93
N ARG A 316 5.79 8.74 -2.22
CA ARG A 316 6.18 7.85 -3.32
C ARG A 316 7.01 8.60 -4.38
N PRO A 317 8.17 9.19 -4.00
CA PRO A 317 8.96 10.04 -4.91
C PRO A 317 9.53 9.26 -6.11
N GLU A 318 9.75 7.95 -5.95
CA GLU A 318 10.26 7.09 -7.03
C GLU A 318 9.31 7.02 -8.22
N ALA A 319 7.99 7.00 -7.96
CA ALA A 319 6.98 6.99 -9.02
C ALA A 319 6.99 8.28 -9.85
N LEU A 320 7.24 9.42 -9.20
CA LEU A 320 7.43 10.70 -9.88
C LEU A 320 8.70 10.70 -10.75
N ALA A 321 9.81 10.26 -10.19
CA ALA A 321 11.09 10.20 -10.90
C ALA A 321 11.04 9.22 -12.08
N ALA A 322 10.34 8.09 -11.93
CA ALA A 322 10.08 7.14 -13.02
C ALA A 322 9.07 7.67 -14.05
N GLY A 323 8.34 8.74 -13.72
CA GLY A 323 7.28 9.31 -14.55
C GLY A 323 6.02 8.44 -14.63
N THR A 324 5.87 7.45 -13.77
CA THR A 324 4.70 6.56 -13.75
C THR A 324 3.47 7.22 -13.14
N VAL A 325 3.68 8.27 -12.32
CA VAL A 325 2.62 9.08 -11.76
C VAL A 325 2.88 10.57 -12.00
N LYS A 326 1.81 11.39 -11.94
CA LYS A 326 1.87 12.85 -12.04
C LYS A 326 1.08 13.47 -10.88
N LEU A 327 1.73 14.30 -10.06
CA LEU A 327 1.03 15.12 -9.06
C LEU A 327 0.29 16.25 -9.75
N ILE A 328 -0.98 16.45 -9.42
CA ILE A 328 -1.85 17.46 -10.04
C ILE A 328 -2.58 18.32 -9.01
N GLY A 329 -2.38 18.05 -7.70
CA GLY A 329 -3.10 18.74 -6.64
C GLY A 329 -4.61 18.52 -6.66
N THR A 330 -5.33 19.36 -5.92
CA THR A 330 -6.80 19.29 -5.81
C THR A 330 -7.51 20.40 -6.59
N ASP A 331 -6.78 21.24 -7.34
CA ASP A 331 -7.37 22.30 -8.14
C ASP A 331 -8.25 21.77 -9.28
N ARG A 332 -9.48 22.28 -9.38
CA ARG A 332 -10.47 21.85 -10.37
C ARG A 332 -9.95 21.91 -11.80
N THR A 333 -9.31 23.05 -12.17
CA THR A 333 -8.86 23.29 -13.54
C THR A 333 -7.68 22.38 -13.90
N ALA A 334 -6.76 22.18 -12.95
CA ALA A 334 -5.63 21.29 -13.11
C ALA A 334 -6.07 19.84 -13.31
N ILE A 335 -7.03 19.34 -12.51
CA ILE A 335 -7.60 18.01 -12.64
C ILE A 335 -8.26 17.82 -14.01
N VAL A 336 -9.15 18.73 -14.39
CA VAL A 336 -9.88 18.65 -15.68
C VAL A 336 -8.91 18.62 -16.85
N ARG A 337 -7.92 19.54 -16.86
CA ARG A 337 -6.93 19.61 -17.92
C ARG A 337 -6.09 18.34 -18.01
N ALA A 338 -5.56 17.83 -16.89
CA ALA A 338 -4.71 16.65 -16.89
C ALA A 338 -5.44 15.39 -17.32
N VAL A 339 -6.70 15.23 -16.93
CA VAL A 339 -7.52 14.08 -17.34
C VAL A 339 -7.85 14.17 -18.82
N LEU A 340 -8.30 15.34 -19.33
CA LEU A 340 -8.67 15.49 -20.75
C LEU A 340 -7.43 15.33 -21.65
N GLU A 341 -6.28 15.81 -21.27
CA GLU A 341 -5.01 15.58 -21.97
C GLU A 341 -4.77 14.09 -22.25
N LEU A 342 -4.92 13.25 -21.20
CA LEU A 342 -4.76 11.81 -21.34
C LEU A 342 -5.94 11.13 -22.06
N VAL A 343 -7.16 11.61 -21.93
CA VAL A 343 -8.32 11.05 -22.64
C VAL A 343 -8.20 11.28 -24.14
N GLU A 344 -7.73 12.43 -24.57
CA GLU A 344 -7.61 12.83 -25.97
C GLU A 344 -6.34 12.33 -26.64
N ASN A 345 -5.31 11.95 -25.86
CA ASN A 345 -4.02 11.51 -26.37
C ASN A 345 -3.73 10.05 -25.99
N GLU A 346 -4.09 9.13 -26.88
CA GLU A 346 -3.84 7.70 -26.68
C GLU A 346 -2.36 7.35 -26.70
N ASP A 347 -1.54 8.03 -27.48
CA ASP A 347 -0.10 7.77 -27.54
C ASP A 347 0.57 8.13 -26.21
N GLU A 348 0.14 9.21 -25.57
CA GLU A 348 0.61 9.56 -24.22
C GLU A 348 0.19 8.49 -23.20
N ARG A 349 -1.06 7.99 -23.24
CA ARG A 349 -1.45 6.87 -22.37
C ARG A 349 -0.59 5.64 -22.59
N ARG A 350 -0.32 5.29 -23.84
CA ARG A 350 0.55 4.16 -24.21
C ARG A 350 2.00 4.36 -23.75
N ALA A 351 2.48 5.61 -23.70
CA ALA A 351 3.81 5.92 -23.19
C ALA A 351 3.94 5.55 -21.71
N TYR A 352 2.90 5.74 -20.90
CA TYR A 352 2.89 5.31 -19.50
C TYR A 352 3.06 3.79 -19.34
N ALA A 353 2.42 2.98 -20.19
CA ALA A 353 2.52 1.52 -20.15
C ALA A 353 3.94 0.97 -20.37
N ARG A 354 4.83 1.77 -20.96
CA ARG A 354 6.22 1.39 -21.24
C ARG A 354 7.19 1.79 -20.13
N ARG A 355 6.73 2.56 -19.13
CA ARG A 355 7.56 3.01 -18.01
C ARG A 355 7.77 1.88 -17.02
N VAL A 356 8.98 1.77 -16.49
CA VAL A 356 9.30 0.73 -15.50
C VAL A 356 8.71 1.12 -14.14
N ASN A 357 7.98 0.21 -13.52
CA ASN A 357 7.48 0.42 -12.17
C ASN A 357 8.63 0.35 -11.16
N PRO A 358 8.89 1.43 -10.40
CA PRO A 358 10.00 1.45 -9.45
C PRO A 358 9.76 0.62 -8.18
N TYR A 359 8.52 0.14 -7.97
CA TYR A 359 8.15 -0.58 -6.75
C TYR A 359 8.22 -2.09 -6.86
N GLY A 360 8.37 -2.66 -8.04
CA GLY A 360 8.50 -4.12 -8.15
C GLY A 360 8.26 -4.64 -9.56
N ASP A 361 8.64 -5.89 -9.73
CA ASP A 361 8.52 -6.70 -10.94
C ASP A 361 7.71 -8.00 -10.72
N GLY A 362 7.09 -8.16 -9.51
CA GLY A 362 6.32 -9.33 -9.14
C GLY A 362 7.14 -10.50 -8.58
N HIS A 363 8.41 -10.28 -8.24
CA HIS A 363 9.31 -11.31 -7.69
C HIS A 363 9.86 -10.97 -6.30
N ALA A 364 9.22 -10.05 -5.57
CA ALA A 364 9.67 -9.65 -4.24
C ALA A 364 9.61 -10.82 -3.25
N SER A 365 8.52 -11.58 -3.26
CA SER A 365 8.33 -12.75 -2.39
C SER A 365 9.36 -13.84 -2.65
N GLU A 366 9.74 -14.07 -3.91
CA GLU A 366 10.79 -15.03 -4.27
C GLU A 366 12.15 -14.61 -3.70
N ARG A 367 12.50 -13.32 -3.82
CA ARG A 367 13.74 -12.76 -3.27
C ARG A 367 13.79 -12.85 -1.76
N ILE A 368 12.66 -12.55 -1.08
CA ILE A 368 12.55 -12.67 0.37
C ILE A 368 12.77 -14.12 0.80
N VAL A 369 12.08 -15.10 0.19
CA VAL A 369 12.23 -16.52 0.53
C VAL A 369 13.64 -17.01 0.24
N ALA A 370 14.24 -16.62 -0.89
CA ALA A 370 15.63 -16.99 -1.21
C ALA A 370 16.61 -16.42 -0.17
N ALA A 371 16.44 -15.16 0.26
CA ALA A 371 17.25 -14.55 1.31
C ALA A 371 17.11 -15.26 2.66
N LEU A 372 15.89 -15.67 3.02
CA LEU A 372 15.60 -16.44 4.24
C LEU A 372 16.19 -17.84 4.21
N ALA A 373 16.19 -18.48 3.04
CA ALA A 373 16.77 -19.82 2.85
C ALA A 373 18.28 -19.82 2.58
N GLY A 374 18.94 -18.65 2.57
CA GLY A 374 20.36 -18.53 2.23
C GLY A 374 20.69 -18.93 0.78
N LYS A 375 19.71 -18.89 -0.11
CA LYS A 375 19.86 -19.18 -1.55
C LYS A 375 20.32 -17.93 -2.31
N PRO A 376 21.06 -18.11 -3.43
CA PRO A 376 21.38 -17.00 -4.30
C PRO A 376 20.12 -16.44 -4.97
N PHE A 377 20.07 -15.14 -5.14
CA PHE A 377 19.02 -14.43 -5.89
C PHE A 377 19.59 -13.12 -6.46
N GLU A 378 18.97 -12.60 -7.48
CA GLU A 378 19.27 -11.25 -7.98
C GLU A 378 18.41 -10.23 -7.21
N PRO A 379 19.03 -9.23 -6.58
CA PRO A 379 18.28 -8.13 -5.95
C PRO A 379 17.39 -7.43 -6.99
N PHE A 380 16.30 -6.83 -6.53
CA PHE A 380 15.47 -5.99 -7.40
C PHE A 380 16.35 -4.87 -7.98
N PRO A 381 16.32 -4.66 -9.30
CA PRO A 381 17.23 -3.72 -9.95
C PRO A 381 16.95 -2.31 -9.46
N SER A 382 17.78 -1.84 -8.55
CA SER A 382 17.84 -0.46 -8.13
C SER A 382 18.56 0.35 -9.21
N ARG A 383 17.86 0.72 -10.28
CA ARG A 383 18.37 1.79 -11.13
C ARG A 383 18.27 3.07 -10.29
N GLU A 384 19.42 3.68 -10.03
CA GLU A 384 19.45 5.08 -9.61
C GLU A 384 18.64 5.86 -10.64
N LEU A 385 17.50 6.39 -10.21
CA LEU A 385 16.65 7.17 -11.10
C LEU A 385 17.37 8.50 -11.38
N PRO A 386 17.66 8.84 -12.63
CA PRO A 386 18.36 10.08 -12.95
C PRO A 386 17.58 11.28 -12.39
N GLY A 387 18.24 12.09 -11.57
CA GLY A 387 17.65 13.31 -11.00
C GLY A 387 16.98 13.15 -9.63
N TYR A 388 16.86 11.93 -9.09
CA TYR A 388 16.41 11.75 -7.71
C TYR A 388 17.54 12.08 -6.73
N ARG A 389 17.40 13.18 -5.99
CA ARG A 389 18.22 13.46 -4.81
C ARG A 389 17.45 12.97 -3.59
N HIS A 390 18.04 12.09 -2.80
CA HIS A 390 17.48 11.70 -1.51
C HIS A 390 17.13 12.96 -0.72
N PRO A 391 15.93 13.08 -0.16
CA PRO A 391 15.69 14.11 0.83
C PRO A 391 16.69 13.86 1.96
N VAL A 392 17.69 14.73 2.06
CA VAL A 392 18.55 14.75 3.24
C VAL A 392 17.60 15.03 4.38
N VAL A 393 17.44 14.07 5.30
CA VAL A 393 16.73 14.30 6.55
C VAL A 393 17.48 15.43 7.23
N ALA A 394 16.95 16.64 7.11
CA ALA A 394 17.50 17.79 7.82
C ALA A 394 17.33 17.45 9.30
N MET A 395 18.43 17.13 9.96
CA MET A 395 18.45 17.11 11.43
C MET A 395 17.90 18.48 11.85
N ARG A 396 16.84 18.47 12.66
CA ARG A 396 16.37 19.74 13.26
C ARG A 396 17.61 20.40 13.87
N PRO A 397 17.83 21.71 13.67
CA PRO A 397 18.78 22.43 14.48
C PRO A 397 18.40 22.16 15.95
N GLU A 398 19.39 21.93 16.78
CA GLU A 398 19.19 21.84 18.22
C GLU A 398 18.29 23.00 18.67
N PRO A 399 17.34 22.80 19.61
CA PRO A 399 16.55 23.89 20.13
C PRO A 399 17.55 24.92 20.67
N GLY A 400 17.68 26.02 19.95
CA GLY A 400 18.48 27.16 20.38
C GLY A 400 18.04 27.53 21.78
N GLU A 401 19.00 27.84 22.64
CA GLU A 401 18.81 28.41 23.95
C GLU A 401 17.70 29.47 23.86
N ALA A 402 16.57 29.14 24.50
CA ALA A 402 15.50 30.09 24.68
C ALA A 402 16.06 31.27 25.44
N ASP A 403 16.03 32.47 24.86
CA ASP A 403 16.32 33.74 25.49
C ASP A 403 15.68 33.76 26.90
N GLU A 404 16.53 33.75 27.92
CA GLU A 404 16.20 34.18 29.26
C GLU A 404 16.04 35.72 29.24
N ALA A 405 14.94 36.23 28.75
CA ALA A 405 14.55 37.63 28.87
C ALA A 405 13.02 37.74 28.77
N ASP A 406 12.33 37.36 29.85
CA ASP A 406 11.09 38.02 30.29
C ASP A 406 10.60 37.37 31.61
N ALA A 407 11.35 37.59 32.68
CA ALA A 407 10.91 37.35 34.05
C ALA A 407 11.22 38.61 34.91
N ALA A 408 10.60 39.74 34.55
CA ALA A 408 10.48 40.88 35.46
C ALA A 408 9.39 41.84 34.90
N HIS A 409 8.12 41.56 35.25
CA HIS A 409 7.17 42.56 35.72
C HIS A 409 5.88 41.92 36.16
#